data_7c3b0f7207105df576a76469300bda47
#
_entry.id   7c3b0f7207105df576a76469300bda47
#
_cell.length_a   1.000
_cell.length_b   1.000
_cell.length_c   1.000
_cell.angle_alpha   90.00
_cell.angle_beta   90.00
_cell.angle_gamma   90.00
#
_symmetry.space_group_name_H-M   'P 1'
#
loop_
_entity.id
_entity.type
_entity.pdbx_description
1 polymer ?
#
loop_
_entity_poly.entity_id
_entity_poly.type
_entity_poly.pdbx_seq_one_letter_code
_entity_poly.pdbx_strand_id
1 'polypeptide(L)'
;MAVTSFFSDKPLVIDDKIPAGDINDYVTPTFYAPNASWLVQRNGMDKRHSLMIAQNASEGNHMHANGISMELYGKGYRLAPDGGIGLTLYSGLDYLEYYSQFPAHNTVCVDGISSYPVMKSNHAFKLLNCYPEAGMKVDYQPVSYSEVFFREPESQADQNRMMSIVTTGEKNGYYVDIFRSRKVEGGDKMHDYFYHNMGQTMNLTAADGSSLFLQPTEELAFAGAHIYAYSYLFDKKSAETSKDIKTMFTIQMPDEDNISMNMWMKGAPERKVFSALSPMTEGLSRIPDMPYAIKEQPTLTFVARQQGEAWNRPFVAVYEPSSVKEPGCISSVTFPEVESGVAGSHVGICIQQKEGRVDRIISSDDAGHLCKSGEMTVQAAYALWGNKQGDDCIFFLGGGTLLKTPHVEISSLTVTDVMLVYKEGVWKYAASAPCKVRMNGKEYNLLPGHDLRKL
;
A
#
# COMPACT_ATOMS: atom_id res chain seq x y z
N MET A 1 31.64 -10.55 -16.13
CA MET A 1 30.67 -11.66 -15.99
C MET A 1 30.34 -12.17 -17.39
N ALA A 2 30.57 -13.44 -17.70
CA ALA A 2 30.26 -13.98 -19.03
C ALA A 2 28.76 -14.30 -19.09
N VAL A 3 28.05 -13.69 -20.02
CA VAL A 3 26.65 -14.00 -20.30
C VAL A 3 26.62 -14.95 -21.48
N THR A 4 26.12 -16.17 -21.30
CA THR A 4 25.89 -17.11 -22.37
C THR A 4 24.55 -16.83 -23.03
N SER A 5 24.53 -16.72 -24.35
CA SER A 5 23.31 -16.61 -25.15
C SER A 5 22.72 -18.00 -25.36
N PHE A 6 21.39 -18.14 -25.33
CA PHE A 6 20.68 -19.39 -25.68
C PHE A 6 20.96 -19.90 -27.11
N PHE A 7 21.52 -19.05 -27.94
CA PHE A 7 21.74 -19.34 -29.39
C PHE A 7 23.22 -19.39 -29.76
N SER A 8 24.14 -19.36 -28.78
CA SER A 8 25.58 -19.37 -29.07
C SER A 8 26.34 -20.05 -27.94
N ASP A 9 27.20 -21.01 -28.29
CA ASP A 9 28.16 -21.66 -27.39
C ASP A 9 29.31 -20.71 -26.98
N LYS A 10 29.37 -19.52 -27.55
CA LYS A 10 30.39 -18.54 -27.22
C LYS A 10 29.88 -17.58 -26.16
N PRO A 11 30.66 -17.33 -25.12
CA PRO A 11 30.29 -16.31 -24.12
C PRO A 11 30.14 -14.94 -24.80
N LEU A 12 29.11 -14.22 -24.46
CA LEU A 12 28.97 -12.83 -24.86
C LEU A 12 30.06 -12.02 -24.14
N VAL A 13 31.00 -11.48 -24.91
CA VAL A 13 32.01 -10.56 -24.37
C VAL A 13 31.45 -9.15 -24.46
N ILE A 14 31.16 -8.56 -23.29
CA ILE A 14 30.80 -7.16 -23.20
C ILE A 14 32.09 -6.34 -23.24
N ASP A 15 32.21 -5.44 -24.20
CA ASP A 15 33.37 -4.55 -24.28
C ASP A 15 33.34 -3.61 -23.05
N ASP A 16 34.39 -3.69 -22.22
CA ASP A 16 34.55 -2.87 -21.01
C ASP A 16 34.62 -1.34 -21.33
N LYS A 17 34.76 -0.98 -22.61
CA LYS A 17 34.72 0.41 -23.08
C LYS A 17 33.29 0.93 -23.30
N ILE A 18 32.29 0.06 -23.32
CA ILE A 18 30.90 0.50 -23.39
C ILE A 18 30.54 1.10 -22.04
N PRO A 19 30.23 2.41 -21.95
CA PRO A 19 29.84 3.02 -20.69
C PRO A 19 28.59 2.32 -20.15
N ALA A 20 28.59 2.04 -18.86
CA ALA A 20 27.39 1.55 -18.18
C ALA A 20 26.26 2.59 -18.35
N GLY A 21 25.11 2.15 -18.83
CA GLY A 21 23.91 3.00 -18.84
C GLY A 21 23.45 3.33 -17.42
N ASP A 22 22.84 4.46 -17.22
CA ASP A 22 22.17 4.77 -15.96
C ASP A 22 20.85 3.98 -15.90
N ILE A 23 20.64 3.23 -14.83
CA ILE A 23 19.40 2.48 -14.64
C ILE A 23 18.18 3.40 -14.61
N ASN A 24 18.33 4.64 -14.16
CA ASN A 24 17.28 5.66 -14.17
C ASN A 24 16.79 6.00 -15.59
N ASP A 25 17.58 5.69 -16.63
CA ASP A 25 17.14 5.84 -18.01
C ASP A 25 16.08 4.80 -18.43
N TYR A 26 15.94 3.72 -17.66
CA TYR A 26 15.08 2.58 -18.00
C TYR A 26 13.96 2.36 -16.99
N VAL A 27 14.09 2.88 -15.78
CA VAL A 27 13.14 2.68 -14.69
C VAL A 27 12.32 3.95 -14.46
N THR A 28 11.00 3.81 -14.51
CA THR A 28 10.05 4.90 -14.25
C THR A 28 9.53 4.86 -12.80
N PRO A 29 9.07 6.00 -12.23
CA PRO A 29 8.45 6.02 -10.91
C PRO A 29 7.23 5.11 -10.79
N THR A 30 6.45 4.99 -11.85
CA THR A 30 5.32 4.06 -11.96
C THR A 30 5.50 3.14 -13.16
N PHE A 31 5.48 1.84 -12.92
CA PHE A 31 5.49 0.79 -13.94
C PHE A 31 4.19 0.00 -13.85
N TYR A 32 3.56 -0.28 -15.00
CA TYR A 32 2.36 -1.11 -15.06
C TYR A 32 2.45 -2.11 -16.22
N ALA A 33 2.28 -3.38 -15.91
CA ALA A 33 2.19 -4.47 -16.87
C ALA A 33 0.76 -5.06 -16.85
N PRO A 34 -0.16 -4.58 -17.69
CA PRO A 34 -1.56 -5.00 -17.65
C PRO A 34 -1.73 -6.50 -17.90
N ASN A 35 -0.91 -7.08 -18.80
CA ASN A 35 -0.98 -8.50 -19.14
C ASN A 35 -0.46 -9.44 -18.04
N ALA A 36 0.19 -8.90 -17.02
CA ALA A 36 0.62 -9.63 -15.84
C ALA A 36 -0.10 -9.13 -14.58
N SER A 37 -0.96 -8.14 -14.74
CA SER A 37 -1.64 -7.45 -13.65
C SER A 37 -0.68 -7.03 -12.54
N TRP A 38 0.40 -6.33 -12.91
CA TRP A 38 1.47 -5.94 -12.00
C TRP A 38 1.75 -4.44 -12.11
N LEU A 39 1.57 -3.75 -10.99
CA LEU A 39 1.80 -2.32 -10.83
C LEU A 39 2.88 -2.08 -9.77
N VAL A 40 3.91 -1.32 -10.12
CA VAL A 40 4.99 -0.95 -9.21
C VAL A 40 5.11 0.56 -9.13
N GLN A 41 5.12 1.10 -7.94
CA GLN A 41 5.39 2.52 -7.67
C GLN A 41 6.55 2.67 -6.72
N ARG A 42 7.40 3.68 -6.95
CA ARG A 42 8.56 3.98 -6.13
C ARG A 42 8.82 5.48 -6.03
N ASN A 43 9.47 5.90 -4.94
CA ASN A 43 9.85 7.31 -4.73
C ASN A 43 11.34 7.58 -4.88
N GLY A 44 12.11 6.62 -5.37
CA GLY A 44 13.56 6.74 -5.59
C GLY A 44 14.21 5.42 -5.95
N MET A 45 15.53 5.43 -6.08
CA MET A 45 16.38 4.28 -6.41
C MET A 45 17.37 3.93 -5.30
N ASP A 46 17.47 4.74 -4.25
CA ASP A 46 18.33 4.40 -3.12
C ASP A 46 17.77 3.17 -2.38
N LYS A 47 18.61 2.13 -2.27
CA LYS A 47 18.18 0.84 -1.71
C LYS A 47 17.64 0.98 -0.28
N ARG A 48 18.25 1.86 0.54
CA ARG A 48 17.91 1.99 1.97
C ARG A 48 16.79 2.98 2.24
N HIS A 49 16.72 4.06 1.46
CA HIS A 49 15.84 5.19 1.76
C HIS A 49 14.61 5.27 0.86
N SER A 50 14.65 4.59 -0.30
CA SER A 50 13.49 4.55 -1.18
C SER A 50 12.42 3.60 -0.66
N LEU A 51 11.18 4.00 -0.91
CA LEU A 51 9.98 3.23 -0.67
C LEU A 51 9.45 2.68 -2.00
N MET A 52 8.91 1.46 -1.97
CA MET A 52 8.29 0.86 -3.14
C MET A 52 7.07 0.06 -2.75
N ILE A 53 6.02 0.19 -3.55
CA ILE A 53 4.83 -0.65 -3.54
C ILE A 53 4.85 -1.50 -4.80
N ALA A 54 4.60 -2.81 -4.66
CA ALA A 54 4.20 -3.65 -5.77
C ALA A 54 2.79 -4.16 -5.50
N GLN A 55 1.86 -3.89 -6.42
CA GLN A 55 0.51 -4.46 -6.41
C GLN A 55 0.40 -5.47 -7.52
N ASN A 56 -0.18 -6.62 -7.24
CA ASN A 56 -0.39 -7.65 -8.22
C ASN A 56 -1.76 -8.31 -8.06
N ALA A 57 -2.23 -8.90 -9.15
CA ALA A 57 -3.38 -9.79 -9.17
C ALA A 57 -3.06 -10.99 -10.07
N SER A 58 -4.00 -11.91 -10.16
CA SER A 58 -3.78 -13.21 -10.81
C SER A 58 -4.13 -13.17 -12.29
N GLU A 59 -3.12 -13.09 -13.15
CA GLU A 59 -3.31 -13.14 -14.60
C GLU A 59 -2.25 -14.02 -15.27
N GLY A 60 -2.67 -15.07 -15.97
CA GLY A 60 -1.80 -15.98 -16.71
C GLY A 60 -1.78 -17.41 -16.18
N ASN A 61 -0.63 -18.09 -16.30
CA ASN A 61 -0.42 -19.46 -15.85
C ASN A 61 0.38 -19.49 -14.54
N HIS A 62 0.20 -20.53 -13.74
CA HIS A 62 0.86 -20.72 -12.43
C HIS A 62 0.60 -19.58 -11.44
N MET A 63 -0.62 -19.05 -11.46
CA MET A 63 -1.01 -17.90 -10.66
C MET A 63 -1.68 -18.33 -9.34
N HIS A 64 -1.69 -17.42 -8.39
CA HIS A 64 -2.28 -17.62 -7.07
C HIS A 64 -3.65 -16.96 -6.96
N ALA A 65 -4.48 -17.41 -6.04
CA ALA A 65 -5.65 -16.69 -5.58
C ALA A 65 -5.21 -15.58 -4.60
N ASN A 66 -4.74 -14.46 -5.13
CA ASN A 66 -4.16 -13.37 -4.37
C ASN A 66 -4.98 -12.08 -4.37
N GLY A 67 -6.09 -12.05 -5.11
CA GLY A 67 -6.93 -10.84 -5.23
C GLY A 67 -6.13 -9.64 -5.71
N ILE A 68 -6.26 -8.51 -5.04
CA ILE A 68 -5.39 -7.34 -5.21
C ILE A 68 -4.39 -7.36 -4.08
N SER A 69 -3.30 -8.10 -4.20
CA SER A 69 -2.27 -8.17 -3.18
C SER A 69 -1.23 -7.05 -3.29
N MET A 70 -0.46 -6.85 -2.23
CA MET A 70 0.62 -5.87 -2.20
C MET A 70 1.89 -6.43 -1.58
N GLU A 71 3.02 -5.86 -1.98
CA GLU A 71 4.29 -5.94 -1.27
C GLU A 71 4.78 -4.53 -0.93
N LEU A 72 5.41 -4.35 0.24
CA LEU A 72 6.01 -3.09 0.67
C LEU A 72 7.51 -3.26 0.91
N TYR A 73 8.29 -2.34 0.35
CA TYR A 73 9.74 -2.32 0.45
C TYR A 73 10.21 -1.07 1.15
N GLY A 74 11.07 -1.22 2.15
CA GLY A 74 11.64 -0.10 2.87
C GLY A 74 12.89 -0.51 3.63
N LYS A 75 13.75 0.46 3.94
CA LYS A 75 15.03 0.22 4.65
C LYS A 75 15.94 -0.83 4.01
N GLY A 76 15.81 -1.03 2.68
CA GLY A 76 16.59 -1.99 1.91
C GLY A 76 16.01 -3.39 1.82
N TYR A 77 14.84 -3.63 2.40
CA TYR A 77 14.22 -4.94 2.48
C TYR A 77 12.77 -4.95 2.00
N ARG A 78 12.30 -6.13 1.57
CA ARG A 78 10.89 -6.42 1.36
C ARG A 78 10.26 -6.72 2.73
N LEU A 79 9.63 -5.71 3.32
CA LEU A 79 9.09 -5.78 4.69
C LEU A 79 7.76 -6.50 4.75
N ALA A 80 6.88 -6.23 3.78
CA ALA A 80 5.61 -6.95 3.61
C ALA A 80 5.73 -7.88 2.39
N PRO A 81 6.14 -9.13 2.56
CA PRO A 81 6.38 -10.04 1.45
C PRO A 81 5.08 -10.68 0.95
N ASP A 82 5.10 -11.12 -0.28
CA ASP A 82 4.21 -12.18 -0.79
C ASP A 82 4.64 -13.54 -0.24
N GLY A 83 3.71 -14.47 -0.06
CA GLY A 83 4.00 -15.81 0.47
C GLY A 83 4.95 -16.64 -0.40
N GLY A 84 4.98 -16.39 -1.71
CA GLY A 84 5.75 -17.18 -2.67
C GLY A 84 5.09 -18.51 -2.99
N ILE A 85 5.88 -19.52 -3.31
CA ILE A 85 5.42 -20.86 -3.75
C ILE A 85 5.68 -21.96 -2.72
N GLY A 86 6.16 -21.62 -1.54
CA GLY A 86 6.66 -22.61 -0.59
C GLY A 86 8.00 -23.21 -1.03
N LEU A 87 8.27 -24.44 -0.61
CA LEU A 87 9.52 -25.13 -0.99
C LEU A 87 9.55 -25.51 -2.46
N THR A 88 8.41 -25.88 -3.02
CA THR A 88 8.30 -26.33 -4.42
C THR A 88 6.85 -26.44 -4.88
N LEU A 89 6.60 -26.13 -6.15
CA LEU A 89 5.31 -26.31 -6.83
C LEU A 89 4.85 -27.79 -6.91
N TYR A 90 5.75 -28.74 -6.75
CA TYR A 90 5.52 -30.14 -7.14
C TYR A 90 5.59 -31.14 -5.98
N SER A 91 6.09 -30.75 -4.83
CA SER A 91 6.30 -31.69 -3.73
C SER A 91 5.76 -31.17 -2.40
N GLY A 92 4.46 -31.19 -2.26
CA GLY A 92 3.80 -30.84 -1.01
C GLY A 92 2.42 -30.28 -1.26
N LEU A 93 1.54 -30.45 -0.28
CA LEU A 93 0.19 -29.87 -0.33
C LEU A 93 0.21 -28.38 0.01
N ASP A 94 1.25 -27.89 0.68
CA ASP A 94 1.41 -26.53 1.17
C ASP A 94 1.27 -25.47 0.08
N TYR A 95 1.76 -25.74 -1.13
CA TYR A 95 1.54 -24.84 -2.26
C TYR A 95 0.04 -24.67 -2.56
N LEU A 96 -0.68 -25.76 -2.75
CA LEU A 96 -2.11 -25.75 -3.09
C LEU A 96 -2.99 -25.29 -1.95
N GLU A 97 -2.65 -25.67 -0.73
CA GLU A 97 -3.48 -25.44 0.45
C GLU A 97 -3.24 -24.09 1.12
N TYR A 98 -2.05 -23.49 0.93
CA TYR A 98 -1.71 -22.23 1.56
C TYR A 98 -1.14 -21.20 0.59
N TYR A 99 0.05 -21.43 0.00
CA TYR A 99 0.77 -20.38 -0.74
C TYR A 99 0.02 -19.86 -1.96
N SER A 100 -0.83 -20.65 -2.60
CA SER A 100 -1.67 -20.22 -3.71
C SER A 100 -3.02 -19.64 -3.28
N GLN A 101 -3.25 -19.40 -1.99
CA GLN A 101 -4.55 -19.01 -1.44
C GLN A 101 -4.52 -17.62 -0.82
N PHE A 102 -5.67 -16.93 -0.78
CA PHE A 102 -5.80 -15.55 -0.25
C PHE A 102 -5.11 -15.33 1.11
N PRO A 103 -5.23 -16.23 2.10
CA PRO A 103 -4.61 -16.01 3.41
C PRO A 103 -3.07 -15.99 3.42
N ALA A 104 -2.40 -16.35 2.34
CA ALA A 104 -0.94 -16.24 2.20
C ALA A 104 -0.47 -14.89 1.62
N HIS A 105 -1.40 -14.01 1.26
CA HIS A 105 -1.12 -12.76 0.56
C HIS A 105 -1.61 -11.55 1.34
N ASN A 106 -1.02 -10.37 1.07
CA ASN A 106 -1.42 -9.10 1.67
C ASN A 106 -2.65 -8.52 0.95
N THR A 107 -3.81 -9.08 1.20
CA THR A 107 -5.07 -8.81 0.50
C THR A 107 -6.28 -8.99 1.40
N VAL A 108 -7.49 -8.92 0.84
CA VAL A 108 -8.75 -9.20 1.54
C VAL A 108 -9.37 -10.49 1.04
N CYS A 109 -9.59 -11.44 1.93
CA CYS A 109 -10.37 -12.64 1.70
C CYS A 109 -11.82 -12.40 2.12
N VAL A 110 -12.77 -12.66 1.22
CA VAL A 110 -14.20 -12.43 1.44
C VAL A 110 -14.89 -13.74 1.76
N ASP A 111 -15.64 -13.78 2.86
CA ASP A 111 -16.40 -14.95 3.36
C ASP A 111 -15.55 -16.22 3.50
N GLY A 112 -14.22 -16.09 3.56
CA GLY A 112 -13.29 -17.19 3.58
C GLY A 112 -13.21 -17.96 2.24
N ILE A 113 -13.57 -17.38 1.13
CA ILE A 113 -13.57 -18.05 -0.18
C ILE A 113 -12.23 -17.80 -0.90
N SER A 114 -11.57 -18.89 -1.33
CA SER A 114 -10.34 -18.87 -2.13
C SER A 114 -10.27 -20.16 -2.97
N SER A 115 -10.80 -20.13 -4.18
CA SER A 115 -11.00 -21.34 -4.99
C SER A 115 -10.55 -21.20 -6.45
N TYR A 116 -9.58 -20.32 -6.72
CA TYR A 116 -9.08 -20.15 -8.08
C TYR A 116 -8.41 -21.41 -8.63
N PRO A 117 -8.56 -21.69 -9.93
CA PRO A 117 -7.73 -22.68 -10.58
C PRO A 117 -6.25 -22.29 -10.54
N VAL A 118 -5.44 -23.03 -9.82
CA VAL A 118 -4.01 -22.74 -9.57
C VAL A 118 -3.18 -22.61 -10.86
N MET A 119 -3.52 -23.35 -11.89
CA MET A 119 -2.70 -23.41 -13.11
C MET A 119 -3.05 -22.37 -14.16
N LYS A 120 -4.20 -21.73 -14.04
CA LYS A 120 -4.66 -20.70 -14.99
C LYS A 120 -5.60 -19.74 -14.33
N SER A 121 -5.35 -18.45 -14.48
CA SER A 121 -6.18 -17.39 -13.95
C SER A 121 -6.32 -16.24 -14.94
N ASN A 122 -7.51 -15.62 -14.98
CA ASN A 122 -7.82 -14.41 -15.74
C ASN A 122 -8.45 -13.38 -14.80
N HIS A 123 -7.76 -13.08 -13.69
CA HIS A 123 -8.26 -12.26 -12.60
C HIS A 123 -7.42 -11.00 -12.45
N ALA A 124 -7.21 -10.29 -13.56
CA ALA A 124 -6.51 -9.02 -13.58
C ALA A 124 -7.33 -7.92 -12.88
N PHE A 125 -6.65 -7.02 -12.18
CA PHE A 125 -7.27 -5.78 -11.75
C PHE A 125 -7.32 -4.77 -12.90
N LYS A 126 -8.28 -3.84 -12.82
CA LYS A 126 -8.34 -2.65 -13.65
C LYS A 126 -7.65 -1.49 -12.92
N LEU A 127 -6.64 -0.89 -13.56
CA LEU A 127 -6.07 0.36 -13.08
C LEU A 127 -7.06 1.49 -13.36
N LEU A 128 -7.55 2.16 -12.31
CA LEU A 128 -8.48 3.28 -12.40
C LEU A 128 -7.74 4.61 -12.49
N ASN A 129 -6.77 4.81 -11.59
CA ASN A 129 -5.98 6.03 -11.49
C ASN A 129 -4.54 5.67 -11.10
N CYS A 130 -3.57 6.45 -11.54
CA CYS A 130 -2.22 6.45 -11.00
C CYS A 130 -1.50 7.78 -11.25
N TYR A 131 -0.68 8.18 -10.30
CA TYR A 131 0.23 9.30 -10.40
C TYR A 131 1.58 8.96 -9.77
N PRO A 132 2.73 9.24 -10.42
CA PRO A 132 2.83 9.63 -11.82
C PRO A 132 2.24 8.59 -12.77
N GLU A 133 1.85 9.01 -13.98
CA GLU A 133 1.29 8.13 -14.99
C GLU A 133 2.26 6.99 -15.33
N ALA A 134 1.73 5.79 -15.52
CA ALA A 134 2.53 4.60 -15.74
C ALA A 134 3.38 4.68 -17.02
N GLY A 135 4.66 4.30 -16.89
CA GLY A 135 5.63 4.32 -17.99
C GLY A 135 6.20 5.70 -18.31
N MET A 136 5.76 6.74 -17.61
CA MET A 136 6.23 8.10 -17.86
C MET A 136 7.59 8.35 -17.19
N LYS A 137 8.55 8.85 -17.98
CA LYS A 137 9.85 9.30 -17.48
C LYS A 137 9.70 10.69 -16.87
N VAL A 138 9.68 10.75 -15.56
CA VAL A 138 9.59 11.97 -14.77
C VAL A 138 10.45 11.83 -13.52
N ASP A 139 10.81 12.95 -12.90
CA ASP A 139 11.45 12.95 -11.60
C ASP A 139 10.57 12.29 -10.53
N TYR A 140 11.19 11.68 -9.53
CA TYR A 140 10.48 11.13 -8.39
C TYR A 140 9.73 12.23 -7.63
N GLN A 141 8.43 12.03 -7.47
CA GLN A 141 7.52 12.99 -6.86
C GLN A 141 7.38 12.75 -5.35
N PRO A 142 7.08 13.80 -4.56
CA PRO A 142 6.83 13.66 -3.13
C PRO A 142 5.63 12.78 -2.78
N VAL A 143 4.65 12.67 -3.69
CA VAL A 143 3.49 11.80 -3.57
C VAL A 143 3.37 10.98 -4.84
N SER A 144 3.16 9.69 -4.68
CA SER A 144 2.61 8.82 -5.73
C SER A 144 1.37 8.12 -5.20
N TYR A 145 0.41 7.85 -6.07
CA TYR A 145 -0.76 7.05 -5.71
C TYR A 145 -1.24 6.22 -6.88
N SER A 146 -1.97 5.17 -6.55
CA SER A 146 -2.66 4.33 -7.51
C SER A 146 -3.98 3.85 -6.92
N GLU A 147 -4.95 3.64 -7.78
CA GLU A 147 -6.24 3.06 -7.45
C GLU A 147 -6.54 1.95 -8.44
N VAL A 148 -6.79 0.75 -7.93
CA VAL A 148 -7.11 -0.44 -8.72
C VAL A 148 -8.45 -1.02 -8.29
N PHE A 149 -9.16 -1.58 -9.25
CA PHE A 149 -10.44 -2.23 -9.05
C PHE A 149 -10.39 -3.68 -9.53
N PHE A 150 -11.05 -4.55 -8.77
CA PHE A 150 -11.14 -5.97 -9.06
C PHE A 150 -12.52 -6.51 -8.67
N ARG A 151 -13.16 -7.26 -9.55
CA ARG A 151 -14.32 -8.07 -9.21
C ARG A 151 -13.81 -9.47 -8.89
N GLU A 152 -13.79 -9.82 -7.60
CA GLU A 152 -13.39 -11.17 -7.17
C GLU A 152 -14.44 -12.18 -7.67
N PRO A 153 -14.05 -13.15 -8.54
CA PRO A 153 -15.02 -13.95 -9.27
C PRO A 153 -15.74 -14.99 -8.44
N GLU A 154 -15.13 -15.54 -7.40
CA GLU A 154 -15.73 -16.63 -6.62
C GLU A 154 -16.67 -16.11 -5.53
N SER A 155 -16.29 -15.06 -4.84
CA SER A 155 -17.13 -14.40 -3.84
C SER A 155 -18.09 -13.39 -4.45
N GLN A 156 -17.89 -13.00 -5.72
CA GLN A 156 -18.59 -11.92 -6.39
C GLN A 156 -18.50 -10.58 -5.65
N ALA A 157 -17.31 -10.34 -5.05
CA ALA A 157 -17.05 -9.11 -4.34
C ALA A 157 -16.39 -8.06 -5.23
N ASP A 158 -16.90 -6.84 -5.18
CA ASP A 158 -16.19 -5.66 -5.66
C ASP A 158 -15.10 -5.31 -4.67
N GLN A 159 -13.88 -5.21 -5.15
CA GLN A 159 -12.71 -4.79 -4.38
C GLN A 159 -12.06 -3.58 -5.05
N ASN A 160 -11.81 -2.55 -4.26
CA ASN A 160 -11.08 -1.36 -4.68
C ASN A 160 -9.95 -1.11 -3.69
N ARG A 161 -8.73 -1.02 -4.20
CA ARG A 161 -7.57 -0.71 -3.38
C ARG A 161 -6.90 0.57 -3.86
N MET A 162 -6.79 1.55 -2.99
CA MET A 162 -6.03 2.76 -3.21
C MET A 162 -4.76 2.69 -2.35
N MET A 163 -3.60 2.87 -2.97
CA MET A 163 -2.33 2.94 -2.27
C MET A 163 -1.58 4.21 -2.64
N SER A 164 -0.84 4.77 -1.68
CA SER A 164 0.06 5.88 -1.95
C SER A 164 1.38 5.77 -1.20
N ILE A 165 2.43 6.41 -1.77
CA ILE A 165 3.69 6.70 -1.10
C ILE A 165 3.75 8.20 -0.88
N VAL A 166 4.04 8.61 0.35
CA VAL A 166 4.27 10.02 0.70
C VAL A 166 5.67 10.17 1.26
N THR A 167 6.50 10.94 0.56
CA THR A 167 7.86 11.26 0.98
C THR A 167 7.84 12.43 1.95
N THR A 168 8.46 12.28 3.11
CA THR A 168 8.48 13.29 4.17
C THR A 168 9.85 13.94 4.38
N GLY A 169 10.87 13.33 3.81
CA GLY A 169 12.26 13.77 3.85
C GLY A 169 13.13 12.86 2.99
N GLU A 170 14.42 13.11 2.97
CA GLU A 170 15.38 12.32 2.17
C GLU A 170 15.43 10.83 2.56
N LYS A 171 15.16 10.52 3.82
CA LYS A 171 15.29 9.18 4.39
C LYS A 171 13.97 8.60 4.91
N ASN A 172 12.89 9.37 4.88
CA ASN A 172 11.63 9.04 5.50
C ASN A 172 10.46 9.23 4.55
N GLY A 173 9.48 8.40 4.76
CA GLY A 173 8.19 8.43 4.09
C GLY A 173 7.28 7.35 4.65
N TYR A 174 6.06 7.33 4.18
CA TYR A 174 5.06 6.37 4.63
C TYR A 174 4.17 5.94 3.47
N TYR A 175 3.45 4.86 3.70
CA TYR A 175 2.43 4.34 2.80
C TYR A 175 1.04 4.60 3.37
N VAL A 176 0.08 4.78 2.50
CA VAL A 176 -1.35 4.72 2.81
C VAL A 176 -1.96 3.58 2.00
N ASP A 177 -2.78 2.77 2.64
CA ASP A 177 -3.55 1.70 2.03
C ASP A 177 -5.01 1.84 2.44
N ILE A 178 -5.91 1.98 1.46
CA ILE A 178 -7.35 1.99 1.66
C ILE A 178 -7.95 0.87 0.82
N PHE A 179 -8.42 -0.18 1.49
CA PHE A 179 -9.01 -1.34 0.84
C PHE A 179 -10.51 -1.40 1.10
N ARG A 180 -11.28 -1.24 0.03
CA ARG A 180 -12.74 -1.32 0.03
C ARG A 180 -13.17 -2.66 -0.54
N SER A 181 -14.13 -3.32 0.10
CA SER A 181 -14.62 -4.62 -0.35
C SER A 181 -16.09 -4.83 0.02
N ARG A 182 -16.91 -5.27 -0.93
CA ARG A 182 -18.32 -5.65 -0.72
C ARG A 182 -18.77 -6.66 -1.74
N LYS A 183 -19.62 -7.57 -1.35
CA LYS A 183 -20.30 -8.46 -2.31
C LYS A 183 -21.37 -7.71 -3.08
N VAL A 184 -21.55 -8.08 -4.33
CA VAL A 184 -22.61 -7.53 -5.19
C VAL A 184 -23.92 -8.25 -4.92
N GLU A 185 -23.83 -9.55 -4.64
CA GLU A 185 -24.98 -10.42 -4.37
C GLU A 185 -24.72 -11.35 -3.18
N GLY A 186 -25.78 -11.88 -2.59
CA GLY A 186 -25.70 -12.92 -1.55
C GLY A 186 -25.38 -12.42 -0.14
N GLY A 187 -25.18 -11.12 0.04
CA GLY A 187 -24.84 -10.52 1.34
C GLY A 187 -23.43 -10.88 1.83
N ASP A 188 -22.83 -9.94 2.54
CA ASP A 188 -21.51 -10.11 3.14
C ASP A 188 -21.63 -10.76 4.51
N LYS A 189 -20.80 -11.77 4.80
CA LYS A 189 -20.65 -12.34 6.15
C LYS A 189 -19.46 -11.72 6.85
N MET A 190 -18.28 -11.83 6.23
CA MET A 190 -17.04 -11.28 6.79
C MET A 190 -16.02 -10.97 5.69
N HIS A 191 -15.19 -9.98 5.95
CA HIS A 191 -14.02 -9.64 5.15
C HIS A 191 -12.78 -9.70 6.05
N ASP A 192 -11.78 -10.47 5.65
CA ASP A 192 -10.52 -10.63 6.36
C ASP A 192 -9.40 -9.93 5.62
N TYR A 193 -8.90 -8.83 6.15
CA TYR A 193 -7.73 -8.14 5.67
C TYR A 193 -6.49 -8.81 6.25
N PHE A 194 -5.68 -9.43 5.41
CA PHE A 194 -4.41 -10.05 5.76
C PHE A 194 -3.25 -9.10 5.51
N TYR A 195 -2.35 -9.05 6.49
CA TYR A 195 -1.07 -8.37 6.38
C TYR A 195 0.04 -9.24 6.97
N HIS A 196 1.03 -9.54 6.15
CA HIS A 196 2.22 -10.32 6.49
C HIS A 196 3.42 -9.39 6.58
N ASN A 197 4.24 -9.56 7.60
CA ASN A 197 5.48 -8.80 7.74
C ASN A 197 6.62 -9.71 8.15
N MET A 198 7.79 -9.40 7.66
CA MET A 198 9.01 -10.05 8.10
C MET A 198 9.39 -9.61 9.51
N GLY A 199 9.96 -10.51 10.29
CA GLY A 199 10.49 -10.20 11.61
C GLY A 199 10.28 -11.31 12.63
N GLN A 200 10.77 -11.08 13.84
CA GLN A 200 10.65 -12.01 14.96
C GLN A 200 9.57 -11.59 15.95
N THR A 201 9.21 -10.31 15.98
CA THR A 201 8.23 -9.81 16.96
C THR A 201 7.18 -8.92 16.33
N MET A 202 5.95 -9.08 16.80
CA MET A 202 4.81 -8.22 16.49
C MET A 202 4.21 -7.71 17.80
N ASN A 203 4.15 -6.39 17.96
CA ASN A 203 3.51 -5.75 19.10
C ASN A 203 2.25 -5.03 18.64
N LEU A 204 1.09 -5.51 19.08
CA LEU A 204 -0.24 -5.01 18.71
C LEU A 204 -0.91 -4.35 19.91
N THR A 205 -1.23 -3.08 19.79
CA THR A 205 -1.89 -2.25 20.81
C THR A 205 -3.01 -1.42 20.19
N ALA A 206 -3.84 -0.82 21.02
CA ALA A 206 -4.65 0.30 20.55
C ALA A 206 -3.74 1.50 20.22
N ALA A 207 -4.17 2.39 19.32
CA ALA A 207 -3.38 3.54 18.90
C ALA A 207 -3.11 4.54 20.05
N ASP A 208 -3.94 4.53 21.09
CA ASP A 208 -3.75 5.29 22.34
C ASP A 208 -2.70 4.65 23.28
N GLY A 209 -2.09 3.54 22.89
CA GLY A 209 -1.12 2.78 23.68
C GLY A 209 -1.74 1.81 24.69
N SER A 210 -3.06 1.76 24.83
CA SER A 210 -3.73 0.81 25.72
C SER A 210 -3.62 -0.62 25.18
N SER A 211 -3.59 -1.61 26.10
CA SER A 211 -3.57 -3.02 25.74
C SER A 211 -4.89 -3.46 25.11
N LEU A 212 -4.81 -4.30 24.08
CA LEU A 212 -5.99 -4.95 23.48
C LEU A 212 -6.37 -6.25 24.17
N PHE A 213 -5.58 -6.72 25.14
CA PHE A 213 -5.83 -7.98 25.88
C PHE A 213 -6.09 -9.17 24.96
N LEU A 214 -5.23 -9.37 23.97
CA LEU A 214 -5.30 -10.48 23.03
C LEU A 214 -5.39 -11.83 23.78
N GLN A 215 -6.39 -12.63 23.45
CA GLN A 215 -6.61 -13.97 24.01
C GLN A 215 -6.33 -15.04 22.96
N PRO A 216 -5.77 -16.19 23.34
CA PRO A 216 -5.68 -17.35 22.47
C PRO A 216 -7.03 -17.67 21.83
N THR A 217 -7.03 -18.07 20.56
CA THR A 217 -8.24 -18.34 19.80
C THR A 217 -8.07 -19.51 18.83
N GLU A 218 -9.14 -20.28 18.64
CA GLU A 218 -9.23 -21.29 17.60
C GLU A 218 -9.85 -20.73 16.29
N GLU A 219 -10.25 -19.47 16.28
CA GLU A 219 -10.71 -18.80 15.06
C GLU A 219 -9.58 -18.70 14.02
N LEU A 220 -9.87 -18.20 12.82
CA LEU A 220 -8.98 -18.31 11.66
C LEU A 220 -8.58 -19.77 11.44
N ALA A 221 -9.57 -20.64 11.51
CA ALA A 221 -9.47 -22.04 11.15
C ALA A 221 -10.08 -22.24 9.76
N PHE A 222 -10.20 -23.46 9.36
CA PHE A 222 -10.88 -23.87 8.13
C PHE A 222 -12.25 -23.20 8.01
N ALA A 223 -12.42 -22.33 7.01
CA ALA A 223 -13.59 -21.46 6.90
C ALA A 223 -14.62 -21.91 5.83
N GLY A 224 -14.38 -22.99 5.11
CA GLY A 224 -15.29 -23.50 4.07
C GLY A 224 -14.76 -24.73 3.36
N ALA A 225 -15.56 -25.35 2.51
CA ALA A 225 -15.29 -26.65 1.88
C ALA A 225 -14.01 -26.69 1.00
N HIS A 226 -13.37 -25.56 0.73
CA HIS A 226 -12.25 -25.46 -0.18
C HIS A 226 -11.04 -24.68 0.33
N ILE A 227 -11.06 -24.20 1.60
CA ILE A 227 -9.96 -23.39 2.12
C ILE A 227 -9.27 -24.07 3.27
N TYR A 228 -8.17 -24.69 2.98
CA TYR A 228 -7.25 -25.20 3.99
C TYR A 228 -6.30 -24.13 4.54
N ALA A 229 -6.13 -22.99 3.83
CA ALA A 229 -5.14 -21.98 4.13
C ALA A 229 -5.24 -21.39 5.54
N TYR A 230 -6.44 -21.22 6.07
CA TYR A 230 -6.63 -20.77 7.46
C TYR A 230 -6.07 -21.75 8.50
N SER A 231 -6.01 -23.04 8.20
CA SER A 231 -5.45 -24.05 9.09
C SER A 231 -3.93 -24.00 9.20
N TYR A 232 -3.26 -23.28 8.30
CA TYR A 232 -1.82 -23.04 8.33
C TYR A 232 -1.42 -21.90 9.27
N LEU A 233 -2.39 -21.12 9.78
CA LEU A 233 -2.15 -20.08 10.77
C LEU A 233 -2.08 -20.68 12.16
N PHE A 234 -1.07 -20.32 12.93
CA PHE A 234 -0.82 -20.85 14.27
C PHE A 234 -0.43 -19.75 15.26
N ASP A 235 -0.31 -20.07 16.56
CA ASP A 235 -0.09 -19.11 17.65
C ASP A 235 -1.08 -17.94 17.62
N LYS A 236 -2.32 -18.26 17.29
CA LYS A 236 -3.38 -17.29 17.06
C LYS A 236 -3.89 -16.67 18.36
N LYS A 237 -3.97 -15.35 18.39
CA LYS A 237 -4.62 -14.58 19.45
C LYS A 237 -5.54 -13.55 18.82
N SER A 238 -6.62 -13.20 19.49
CA SER A 238 -7.59 -12.22 19.00
C SER A 238 -8.11 -11.28 20.08
N ALA A 239 -8.61 -10.13 19.64
CA ALA A 239 -9.39 -9.21 20.43
C ALA A 239 -10.46 -8.55 19.55
N GLU A 240 -11.66 -8.36 20.12
CA GLU A 240 -12.67 -7.48 19.53
C GLU A 240 -12.35 -6.03 19.88
N THR A 241 -12.39 -5.14 18.92
CA THR A 241 -12.08 -3.73 19.15
C THR A 241 -12.67 -2.84 18.08
N SER A 242 -13.29 -1.72 18.51
CA SER A 242 -13.63 -0.62 17.62
C SER A 242 -12.56 0.49 17.61
N LYS A 243 -11.52 0.37 18.44
CA LYS A 243 -10.46 1.36 18.53
C LYS A 243 -9.56 1.32 17.31
N ASP A 244 -8.98 2.47 16.99
CA ASP A 244 -7.81 2.52 16.12
C ASP A 244 -6.66 1.74 16.76
N ILE A 245 -5.89 1.04 15.94
CA ILE A 245 -4.80 0.17 16.41
C ILE A 245 -3.45 0.63 15.91
N LYS A 246 -2.42 0.25 16.64
CA LYS A 246 -1.02 0.36 16.24
C LYS A 246 -0.34 -0.98 16.36
N THR A 247 0.36 -1.37 15.31
CA THR A 247 1.17 -2.60 15.30
C THR A 247 2.60 -2.23 14.90
N MET A 248 3.57 -2.81 15.61
CA MET A 248 4.99 -2.70 15.25
C MET A 248 5.54 -4.09 15.01
N PHE A 249 6.04 -4.31 13.81
CA PHE A 249 6.74 -5.52 13.39
C PHE A 249 8.24 -5.22 13.42
N THR A 250 9.04 -6.08 14.04
CA THR A 250 10.47 -5.81 14.21
C THR A 250 11.32 -6.95 13.68
N ILE A 251 12.28 -6.59 12.85
CA ILE A 251 13.37 -7.43 12.38
C ILE A 251 14.60 -7.13 13.26
N GLN A 252 15.03 -8.11 14.02
CA GLN A 252 16.27 -8.00 14.79
C GLN A 252 17.46 -8.21 13.85
N MET A 253 18.32 -7.20 13.78
CA MET A 253 19.49 -7.20 12.90
C MET A 253 20.75 -7.51 13.69
N PRO A 254 21.75 -8.22 13.09
CA PRO A 254 22.99 -8.57 13.75
C PRO A 254 23.84 -7.38 14.23
N ASP A 255 23.67 -6.21 13.58
CA ASP A 255 24.37 -4.95 13.91
C ASP A 255 23.56 -4.05 14.85
N GLU A 256 22.48 -4.58 15.45
CA GLU A 256 21.56 -3.89 16.35
C GLU A 256 20.76 -2.71 15.71
N ASP A 257 20.92 -2.44 14.42
CA ASP A 257 20.08 -1.49 13.69
C ASP A 257 18.76 -2.15 13.31
N ASN A 258 18.00 -2.57 14.32
CA ASN A 258 16.74 -3.26 14.12
C ASN A 258 15.80 -2.46 13.24
N ILE A 259 15.20 -3.14 12.26
CA ILE A 259 14.27 -2.55 11.31
C ILE A 259 12.86 -2.81 11.78
N SER A 260 12.00 -1.81 11.70
CA SER A 260 10.59 -1.93 12.06
C SER A 260 9.68 -1.44 10.93
N MET A 261 8.55 -2.13 10.77
CA MET A 261 7.38 -1.59 10.08
C MET A 261 6.36 -1.21 11.15
N ASN A 262 6.04 0.07 11.24
CA ASN A 262 4.94 0.56 12.07
C ASN A 262 3.68 0.62 11.20
N MET A 263 2.57 0.09 11.69
CA MET A 263 1.26 0.15 11.05
C MET A 263 0.26 0.79 12.00
N TRP A 264 -0.49 1.77 11.52
CA TRP A 264 -1.70 2.30 12.17
C TRP A 264 -2.90 1.92 11.31
N MET A 265 -3.92 1.35 11.92
CA MET A 265 -5.14 0.98 11.21
C MET A 265 -6.37 1.58 11.88
N LYS A 266 -7.26 2.15 11.07
CA LYS A 266 -8.56 2.67 11.51
C LYS A 266 -9.38 1.57 12.17
N GLY A 267 -9.92 1.86 13.35
CA GLY A 267 -10.92 1.04 14.01
C GLY A 267 -12.27 1.10 13.30
N ALA A 268 -13.11 0.11 13.57
CA ALA A 268 -14.50 0.11 13.12
C ALA A 268 -15.36 -0.73 14.07
N PRO A 269 -16.66 -0.45 14.19
CA PRO A 269 -17.60 -1.33 14.89
C PRO A 269 -17.53 -2.76 14.32
N GLU A 270 -17.76 -3.74 15.18
CA GLU A 270 -17.81 -5.16 14.82
C GLU A 270 -16.50 -5.68 14.16
N ARG A 271 -15.38 -5.04 14.48
CA ARG A 271 -14.06 -5.47 14.01
C ARG A 271 -13.38 -6.35 15.05
N LYS A 272 -12.75 -7.39 14.57
CA LYS A 272 -11.90 -8.27 15.35
C LYS A 272 -10.49 -8.26 14.75
N VAL A 273 -9.47 -8.17 15.59
CA VAL A 273 -8.08 -8.22 15.18
C VAL A 273 -7.42 -9.47 15.69
N PHE A 274 -6.48 -9.97 14.89
CA PHE A 274 -5.74 -11.19 15.19
C PHE A 274 -4.24 -10.94 15.05
N SER A 275 -3.50 -11.56 15.95
CA SER A 275 -2.08 -11.80 15.84
C SER A 275 -1.87 -13.28 15.61
N ALA A 276 -1.15 -13.66 14.58
CA ALA A 276 -0.87 -15.04 14.23
C ALA A 276 0.54 -15.18 13.64
N LEU A 277 0.98 -16.41 13.51
CA LEU A 277 2.11 -16.81 12.68
C LEU A 277 1.59 -17.61 11.50
N SER A 278 2.26 -17.46 10.36
CA SER A 278 2.00 -18.23 9.15
C SER A 278 3.28 -18.90 8.64
N PRO A 279 3.18 -19.83 7.70
CA PRO A 279 4.35 -20.46 7.11
C PRO A 279 5.38 -19.46 6.62
N MET A 280 6.63 -19.85 6.62
CA MET A 280 7.77 -19.06 6.17
C MET A 280 7.59 -18.63 4.71
N THR A 281 7.90 -17.39 4.42
CA THR A 281 7.95 -16.90 3.04
C THR A 281 9.17 -17.44 2.32
N GLU A 282 8.96 -18.21 1.26
CA GLU A 282 10.05 -18.85 0.50
C GLU A 282 11.06 -17.85 -0.05
N GLY A 283 10.62 -16.70 -0.54
CA GLY A 283 11.51 -15.69 -1.12
C GLY A 283 12.59 -15.17 -0.18
N LEU A 284 12.45 -15.34 1.13
CA LEU A 284 13.42 -14.89 2.13
C LEU A 284 14.73 -15.66 2.08
N SER A 285 14.69 -16.97 1.82
CA SER A 285 15.90 -17.80 1.76
C SER A 285 16.83 -17.39 0.62
N ARG A 286 16.31 -16.68 -0.38
CA ARG A 286 17.03 -16.26 -1.59
C ARG A 286 17.53 -14.83 -1.56
N ILE A 287 17.23 -14.05 -0.52
CA ILE A 287 17.73 -12.69 -0.38
C ILE A 287 19.13 -12.73 0.24
N PRO A 288 20.20 -12.33 -0.51
CA PRO A 288 21.58 -12.50 -0.04
C PRO A 288 21.89 -11.81 1.29
N ASP A 289 21.36 -10.59 1.46
CA ASP A 289 21.65 -9.72 2.60
C ASP A 289 20.69 -9.93 3.78
N MET A 290 19.76 -10.88 3.68
CA MET A 290 18.82 -11.17 4.75
C MET A 290 19.50 -11.93 5.87
N PRO A 291 19.38 -11.48 7.13
CA PRO A 291 19.91 -12.23 8.28
C PRO A 291 19.38 -13.66 8.33
N TYR A 292 20.26 -14.62 8.54
CA TYR A 292 19.90 -16.04 8.58
C TYR A 292 18.76 -16.34 9.55
N ALA A 293 18.78 -15.66 10.72
CA ALA A 293 17.74 -15.81 11.74
C ALA A 293 16.30 -15.48 11.24
N ILE A 294 16.16 -14.71 10.14
CA ILE A 294 14.85 -14.36 9.56
C ILE A 294 14.46 -15.33 8.46
N LYS A 295 15.43 -15.90 7.76
CA LYS A 295 15.19 -16.80 6.61
C LYS A 295 14.40 -18.06 6.98
N GLU A 296 14.45 -18.47 8.23
CA GLU A 296 13.79 -19.68 8.73
C GLU A 296 12.66 -19.38 9.73
N GLN A 297 12.31 -18.10 9.91
CA GLN A 297 11.23 -17.72 10.81
C GLN A 297 9.86 -17.83 10.16
N PRO A 298 8.83 -18.21 10.92
CA PRO A 298 7.46 -18.02 10.50
C PRO A 298 7.19 -16.55 10.17
N THR A 299 6.27 -16.31 9.24
CA THR A 299 5.89 -14.94 8.88
C THR A 299 4.93 -14.38 9.92
N LEU A 300 5.21 -13.17 10.42
CA LEU A 300 4.31 -12.46 11.31
C LEU A 300 3.05 -12.07 10.53
N THR A 301 1.89 -12.46 11.04
CA THR A 301 0.60 -12.28 10.34
C THR A 301 -0.37 -11.51 11.22
N PHE A 302 -0.78 -10.36 10.73
CA PHE A 302 -1.88 -9.58 11.28
C PHE A 302 -3.13 -9.80 10.43
N VAL A 303 -4.28 -9.98 11.08
CA VAL A 303 -5.58 -10.05 10.38
C VAL A 303 -6.56 -9.10 11.04
N ALA A 304 -7.28 -8.31 10.22
CA ALA A 304 -8.43 -7.56 10.67
C ALA A 304 -9.68 -8.14 10.01
N ARG A 305 -10.59 -8.68 10.79
CA ARG A 305 -11.89 -9.18 10.36
C ARG A 305 -12.96 -8.12 10.54
N GLN A 306 -13.67 -7.78 9.49
CA GLN A 306 -14.86 -6.97 9.51
C GLN A 306 -16.07 -7.88 9.31
N GLN A 307 -17.02 -7.83 10.23
CA GLN A 307 -18.34 -8.46 10.04
C GLN A 307 -19.19 -7.60 9.10
N GLY A 308 -19.85 -8.25 8.14
CA GLY A 308 -20.51 -7.54 7.05
C GLY A 308 -19.54 -6.93 6.05
N GLU A 309 -19.99 -5.96 5.28
CA GLU A 309 -19.23 -5.32 4.21
C GLU A 309 -18.11 -4.40 4.74
N ALA A 310 -17.08 -4.25 3.93
CA ALA A 310 -15.93 -3.39 4.17
C ALA A 310 -15.76 -2.32 3.06
N TRP A 311 -16.85 -1.83 2.50
CA TRP A 311 -16.84 -0.73 1.53
C TRP A 311 -17.04 0.63 2.21
N ASN A 312 -18.14 0.77 2.97
CA ASN A 312 -18.40 1.98 3.73
C ASN A 312 -17.59 2.04 5.04
N ARG A 313 -17.10 0.90 5.50
CA ARG A 313 -16.17 0.75 6.63
C ARG A 313 -14.85 0.10 6.16
N PRO A 314 -14.12 0.75 5.24
CA PRO A 314 -12.94 0.16 4.61
C PRO A 314 -11.83 -0.14 5.61
N PHE A 315 -10.93 -1.03 5.20
CA PHE A 315 -9.65 -1.16 5.87
C PHE A 315 -8.77 0.00 5.47
N VAL A 316 -8.35 0.80 6.45
CA VAL A 316 -7.50 1.97 6.23
C VAL A 316 -6.26 1.82 7.07
N ALA A 317 -5.11 1.75 6.44
CA ALA A 317 -3.84 1.60 7.13
C ALA A 317 -2.80 2.63 6.65
N VAL A 318 -1.94 3.03 7.57
CA VAL A 318 -0.73 3.82 7.31
C VAL A 318 0.46 3.01 7.77
N TYR A 319 1.49 2.88 6.91
CA TYR A 319 2.68 2.10 7.21
C TYR A 319 3.92 2.98 7.14
N GLU A 320 4.80 2.86 8.14
CA GLU A 320 6.07 3.59 8.17
C GLU A 320 7.22 2.65 8.47
N PRO A 321 8.12 2.40 7.49
CA PRO A 321 9.36 1.69 7.76
C PRO A 321 10.36 2.58 8.50
N SER A 322 11.02 2.04 9.50
CA SER A 322 12.00 2.74 10.33
C SER A 322 13.13 1.80 10.76
N SER A 323 14.20 2.35 11.31
CA SER A 323 15.21 1.58 12.03
C SER A 323 15.65 2.30 13.32
N VAL A 324 16.47 1.65 14.12
CA VAL A 324 17.01 2.26 15.34
C VAL A 324 17.83 3.50 15.00
N LYS A 325 18.68 3.43 13.97
CA LYS A 325 19.53 4.55 13.51
C LYS A 325 18.76 5.61 12.73
N GLU A 326 17.65 5.22 12.10
CA GLU A 326 16.80 6.09 11.29
C GLU A 326 15.34 5.94 11.75
N PRO A 327 14.98 6.53 12.90
CA PRO A 327 13.66 6.40 13.47
C PRO A 327 12.60 7.05 12.58
N GLY A 328 11.40 6.48 12.60
CA GLY A 328 10.25 7.00 11.87
C GLY A 328 9.89 8.43 12.29
N CYS A 329 9.30 9.17 11.37
CA CYS A 329 8.89 10.55 11.59
C CYS A 329 7.48 10.67 12.16
N ILE A 330 6.60 9.67 12.01
CA ILE A 330 5.23 9.73 12.48
C ILE A 330 5.17 9.69 14.02
N SER A 331 4.44 10.62 14.61
CA SER A 331 4.14 10.65 16.04
C SER A 331 2.75 10.07 16.33
N SER A 332 1.76 10.39 15.50
CA SER A 332 0.39 9.85 15.62
C SER A 332 -0.33 9.82 14.28
N VAL A 333 -1.28 8.91 14.16
CA VAL A 333 -2.24 8.83 13.06
C VAL A 333 -3.63 8.81 13.66
N THR A 334 -4.54 9.62 13.13
CA THR A 334 -5.96 9.65 13.47
C THR A 334 -6.80 9.61 12.21
N PHE A 335 -8.05 9.21 12.32
CA PHE A 335 -8.95 9.00 11.19
C PHE A 335 -10.21 9.86 11.37
N PRO A 336 -10.11 11.18 11.10
CA PRO A 336 -11.23 12.10 11.25
C PRO A 336 -12.38 11.73 10.30
N GLU A 337 -13.59 12.05 10.73
CA GLU A 337 -14.79 11.89 9.92
C GLU A 337 -14.73 12.78 8.67
N VAL A 338 -15.35 12.29 7.59
CA VAL A 338 -15.51 13.00 6.33
C VAL A 338 -17.00 13.22 6.10
N GLU A 339 -17.38 14.48 6.00
CA GLU A 339 -18.74 14.89 5.63
C GLU A 339 -18.89 14.83 4.10
N SER A 340 -19.97 14.22 3.64
CA SER A 340 -20.37 14.22 2.22
C SER A 340 -21.89 14.35 2.12
N GLY A 341 -22.36 14.99 1.07
CA GLY A 341 -23.79 15.12 0.78
C GLY A 341 -24.40 13.83 0.18
N VAL A 342 -23.57 12.81 -0.07
CA VAL A 342 -23.98 11.54 -0.67
C VAL A 342 -23.47 10.36 0.14
N ALA A 343 -24.22 9.25 0.07
CA ALA A 343 -23.73 7.99 0.63
C ALA A 343 -22.55 7.47 -0.20
N GLY A 344 -21.55 6.93 0.47
CA GLY A 344 -20.35 6.40 -0.18
C GLY A 344 -19.25 6.12 0.85
N SER A 345 -18.12 5.65 0.35
CA SER A 345 -16.96 5.35 1.16
C SER A 345 -15.99 6.54 1.18
N HIS A 346 -16.07 7.32 2.23
CA HIS A 346 -15.22 8.49 2.43
C HIS A 346 -14.27 8.27 3.59
N VAL A 347 -12.98 8.52 3.37
CA VAL A 347 -11.91 8.26 4.34
C VAL A 347 -11.13 9.54 4.60
N GLY A 348 -11.03 9.92 5.86
CA GLY A 348 -10.14 10.97 6.36
C GLY A 348 -8.96 10.36 7.12
N ILE A 349 -7.76 10.88 6.90
CA ILE A 349 -6.55 10.48 7.63
C ILE A 349 -5.80 11.76 8.01
N CYS A 350 -5.36 11.86 9.27
CA CYS A 350 -4.51 12.92 9.75
C CYS A 350 -3.25 12.33 10.37
N ILE A 351 -2.09 12.66 9.81
CA ILE A 351 -0.80 12.13 10.20
C ILE A 351 0.03 13.27 10.78
N GLN A 352 0.33 13.19 12.08
CA GLN A 352 1.21 14.13 12.77
C GLN A 352 2.63 13.59 12.79
N GLN A 353 3.59 14.43 12.46
CA GLN A 353 5.00 14.09 12.45
C GLN A 353 5.76 14.80 13.58
N LYS A 354 6.82 14.18 14.07
CA LYS A 354 7.64 14.66 15.21
C LYS A 354 8.22 16.06 14.98
N GLU A 355 8.49 16.41 13.73
CA GLU A 355 9.06 17.71 13.36
C GLU A 355 8.00 18.80 13.07
N GLY A 356 6.74 18.57 13.47
CA GLY A 356 5.65 19.53 13.34
C GLY A 356 4.99 19.57 11.97
N ARG A 357 5.29 18.62 11.08
CA ARG A 357 4.51 18.44 9.84
C ARG A 357 3.22 17.70 10.16
N VAL A 358 2.13 18.13 9.53
CA VAL A 358 0.81 17.50 9.60
C VAL A 358 0.30 17.27 8.19
N ASP A 359 0.07 16.02 7.83
CA ASP A 359 -0.53 15.66 6.55
C ASP A 359 -1.99 15.27 6.77
N ARG A 360 -2.90 15.87 5.99
CA ARG A 360 -4.33 15.58 5.97
C ARG A 360 -4.67 14.98 4.63
N ILE A 361 -5.35 13.85 4.64
CA ILE A 361 -5.71 13.09 3.45
C ILE A 361 -7.21 12.86 3.46
N ILE A 362 -7.83 13.04 2.30
CA ILE A 362 -9.21 12.60 2.03
C ILE A 362 -9.18 11.70 0.80
N SER A 363 -9.86 10.56 0.88
CA SER A 363 -10.12 9.66 -0.24
C SER A 363 -11.61 9.35 -0.33
N SER A 364 -12.14 9.34 -1.54
CA SER A 364 -13.52 8.99 -1.84
C SER A 364 -13.59 7.90 -2.91
N ASP A 365 -14.55 6.99 -2.80
CA ASP A 365 -14.89 6.02 -3.86
C ASP A 365 -15.67 6.66 -5.03
N ASP A 366 -16.11 7.90 -4.85
CA ASP A 366 -16.73 8.72 -5.88
C ASP A 366 -16.10 10.11 -5.93
N ALA A 367 -15.21 10.32 -6.89
CA ALA A 367 -14.52 11.58 -7.11
C ALA A 367 -15.44 12.70 -7.66
N GLY A 368 -16.69 12.38 -8.04
CA GLY A 368 -17.65 13.34 -8.55
C GLY A 368 -18.35 14.21 -7.49
N HIS A 369 -18.20 13.86 -6.21
CA HIS A 369 -18.91 14.54 -5.13
C HIS A 369 -17.98 15.28 -4.18
N LEU A 370 -18.49 16.35 -3.56
CA LEU A 370 -17.77 17.10 -2.55
C LEU A 370 -17.69 16.35 -1.23
N CYS A 371 -16.47 16.27 -0.71
CA CYS A 371 -16.15 15.74 0.61
C CYS A 371 -15.45 16.80 1.44
N LYS A 372 -15.70 16.84 2.75
CA LYS A 372 -15.09 17.78 3.67
C LYS A 372 -14.61 17.07 4.94
N SER A 373 -13.42 17.40 5.39
CA SER A 373 -12.92 17.02 6.71
C SER A 373 -12.13 18.18 7.31
N GLY A 374 -12.61 18.70 8.44
CA GLY A 374 -12.08 19.91 9.04
C GLY A 374 -12.09 21.10 8.06
N GLU A 375 -10.92 21.65 7.77
CA GLU A 375 -10.75 22.81 6.86
C GLU A 375 -10.48 22.43 5.41
N MET A 376 -10.42 21.14 5.10
CA MET A 376 -10.14 20.62 3.76
C MET A 376 -11.45 20.21 3.07
N THR A 377 -11.67 20.73 1.86
CA THR A 377 -12.80 20.35 0.99
C THR A 377 -12.25 19.83 -0.32
N VAL A 378 -12.73 18.69 -0.79
CA VAL A 378 -12.24 18.03 -2.00
C VAL A 378 -13.36 17.49 -2.87
N GLN A 379 -13.08 17.40 -4.17
CA GLN A 379 -13.83 16.63 -5.14
C GLN A 379 -12.80 15.81 -5.94
N ALA A 380 -12.41 14.65 -5.41
CA ALA A 380 -11.29 13.85 -5.90
C ALA A 380 -11.35 12.41 -5.39
N ALA A 381 -10.69 11.50 -6.08
CA ALA A 381 -10.44 10.15 -5.60
C ALA A 381 -9.46 10.13 -4.40
N TYR A 382 -8.45 10.99 -4.46
CA TYR A 382 -7.43 11.15 -3.42
C TYR A 382 -6.93 12.59 -3.36
N ALA A 383 -6.81 13.15 -2.16
CA ALA A 383 -6.19 14.45 -1.99
C ALA A 383 -5.38 14.51 -0.69
N LEU A 384 -4.27 15.24 -0.73
CA LEU A 384 -3.38 15.46 0.41
C LEU A 384 -3.08 16.95 0.57
N TRP A 385 -3.15 17.42 1.81
CA TRP A 385 -2.66 18.72 2.24
C TRP A 385 -1.72 18.55 3.42
N GLY A 386 -0.46 18.95 3.24
CA GLY A 386 0.57 18.97 4.27
C GLY A 386 0.99 20.37 4.63
N ASN A 387 1.14 20.63 5.94
CA ASN A 387 1.77 21.84 6.45
C ASN A 387 2.86 21.48 7.47
N LYS A 388 3.85 22.34 7.63
CA LYS A 388 4.94 22.19 8.61
C LYS A 388 4.98 23.45 9.47
N GLN A 389 4.80 23.29 10.80
CA GLN A 389 4.78 24.39 11.78
C GLN A 389 3.76 25.51 11.44
N GLY A 390 2.67 25.13 10.77
CA GLY A 390 1.61 26.04 10.35
C GLY A 390 1.74 26.55 8.91
N ASP A 391 2.92 26.45 8.30
CA ASP A 391 3.12 26.85 6.89
C ASP A 391 2.79 25.69 5.94
N ASP A 392 2.04 25.99 4.89
CA ASP A 392 1.73 25.03 3.85
C ASP A 392 3.01 24.58 3.12
N CYS A 393 3.16 23.27 2.90
CA CYS A 393 4.34 22.72 2.25
C CYS A 393 4.03 21.82 1.06
N ILE A 394 2.82 21.22 1.01
CA ILE A 394 2.44 20.32 -0.08
C ILE A 394 0.92 20.24 -0.22
N PHE A 395 0.47 20.24 -1.47
CA PHE A 395 -0.88 19.89 -1.88
C PHE A 395 -0.81 18.87 -3.01
N PHE A 396 -1.62 17.86 -2.92
CA PHE A 396 -1.81 16.89 -4.00
C PHE A 396 -3.29 16.68 -4.24
N LEU A 397 -3.72 16.88 -5.47
CA LEU A 397 -5.05 16.53 -5.98
C LEU A 397 -4.87 15.37 -6.94
N GLY A 398 -5.46 14.22 -6.65
CA GLY A 398 -5.36 13.01 -7.45
C GLY A 398 -6.72 12.56 -7.97
N GLY A 399 -6.86 12.47 -9.30
CA GLY A 399 -8.11 12.05 -9.93
C GLY A 399 -9.29 12.96 -9.57
N GLY A 400 -9.11 14.29 -9.59
CA GLY A 400 -10.14 15.20 -9.09
C GLY A 400 -10.25 16.53 -9.81
N THR A 401 -11.18 17.38 -9.33
CA THR A 401 -11.46 18.70 -9.89
C THR A 401 -11.32 19.82 -8.86
N LEU A 402 -11.30 19.51 -7.57
CA LEU A 402 -11.21 20.50 -6.50
C LEU A 402 -10.40 20.00 -5.30
N LEU A 403 -9.47 20.83 -4.84
CA LEU A 403 -8.89 20.78 -3.51
C LEU A 403 -8.88 22.20 -2.93
N LYS A 404 -9.55 22.40 -1.81
CA LYS A 404 -9.65 23.69 -1.15
C LYS A 404 -9.29 23.59 0.33
N THR A 405 -8.47 24.51 0.78
CA THR A 405 -8.04 24.74 2.16
C THR A 405 -8.22 26.23 2.50
N PRO A 406 -7.96 26.71 3.73
CA PRO A 406 -8.05 28.12 4.06
C PRO A 406 -7.21 29.05 3.18
N HIS A 407 -6.07 28.57 2.67
CA HIS A 407 -5.09 29.42 1.99
C HIS A 407 -4.92 29.09 0.50
N VAL A 408 -5.31 27.90 0.07
CA VAL A 408 -5.11 27.41 -1.29
C VAL A 408 -6.38 26.76 -1.83
N GLU A 409 -6.71 27.11 -3.08
CA GLU A 409 -7.75 26.45 -3.86
C GLU A 409 -7.16 26.03 -5.20
N ILE A 410 -7.16 24.72 -5.47
CA ILE A 410 -6.82 24.10 -6.74
C ILE A 410 -8.12 23.69 -7.41
N SER A 411 -8.37 24.15 -8.64
CA SER A 411 -9.61 23.83 -9.36
C SER A 411 -9.35 23.54 -10.85
N SER A 412 -10.10 22.61 -11.40
CA SER A 412 -10.03 22.23 -12.82
C SER A 412 -11.43 21.98 -13.38
N LEU A 413 -11.59 22.17 -14.70
CA LEU A 413 -12.83 21.82 -15.42
C LEU A 413 -12.89 20.33 -15.78
N THR A 414 -11.76 19.65 -15.75
CA THR A 414 -11.63 18.23 -16.04
C THR A 414 -10.93 17.53 -14.91
N VAL A 415 -11.17 16.23 -14.76
CA VAL A 415 -10.42 15.41 -13.80
C VAL A 415 -8.94 15.51 -14.10
N THR A 416 -8.15 15.79 -13.08
CA THR A 416 -6.71 16.04 -13.20
C THR A 416 -5.97 15.58 -11.96
N ASP A 417 -4.66 15.39 -12.11
CA ASP A 417 -3.71 15.26 -11.02
C ASP A 417 -2.90 16.54 -10.92
N VAL A 418 -2.75 17.06 -9.72
CA VAL A 418 -1.97 18.27 -9.45
C VAL A 418 -1.08 18.08 -8.24
N MET A 419 0.22 18.22 -8.44
CA MET A 419 1.21 18.34 -7.37
C MET A 419 1.58 19.83 -7.22
N LEU A 420 1.48 20.35 -6.00
CA LEU A 420 1.99 21.68 -5.65
C LEU A 420 2.84 21.53 -4.39
N VAL A 421 4.11 21.86 -4.47
CA VAL A 421 5.06 21.66 -3.37
C VAL A 421 5.95 22.88 -3.18
N TYR A 422 6.15 23.27 -1.90
CA TYR A 422 7.13 24.29 -1.53
C TYR A 422 8.51 23.63 -1.37
N LYS A 423 9.43 24.00 -2.25
CA LYS A 423 10.80 23.43 -2.27
C LYS A 423 11.81 24.52 -2.63
N GLU A 424 12.91 24.56 -1.86
CA GLU A 424 14.01 25.51 -2.10
C GLU A 424 13.57 26.99 -2.14
N GLY A 425 12.63 27.34 -1.25
CA GLY A 425 12.15 28.73 -1.12
C GLY A 425 11.12 29.17 -2.18
N VAL A 426 10.69 28.26 -3.06
CA VAL A 426 9.70 28.53 -4.11
C VAL A 426 8.65 27.44 -4.20
N TRP A 427 7.46 27.82 -4.65
CA TRP A 427 6.44 26.88 -5.04
C TRP A 427 6.76 26.28 -6.40
N LYS A 428 6.68 24.95 -6.50
CA LYS A 428 6.80 24.18 -7.75
C LYS A 428 5.53 23.38 -7.95
N TYR A 429 5.16 23.14 -9.20
CA TYR A 429 3.97 22.37 -9.56
C TYR A 429 4.19 21.42 -10.73
N ALA A 430 3.38 20.37 -10.77
CA ALA A 430 3.10 19.53 -11.92
C ALA A 430 1.59 19.33 -12.03
N ALA A 431 1.05 19.25 -13.25
CA ALA A 431 -0.38 19.05 -13.48
C ALA A 431 -0.61 18.22 -14.74
N SER A 432 -1.51 17.24 -14.70
CA SER A 432 -1.82 16.41 -15.87
C SER A 432 -2.73 17.10 -16.88
N ALA A 433 -3.52 18.11 -16.45
CA ALA A 433 -4.37 18.93 -17.30
C ALA A 433 -4.35 20.40 -16.88
N PRO A 434 -4.84 21.34 -17.71
CA PRO A 434 -4.92 22.76 -17.34
C PRO A 434 -5.78 22.94 -16.09
N CYS A 435 -5.27 23.67 -15.11
CA CYS A 435 -5.99 23.97 -13.88
C CYS A 435 -5.64 25.35 -13.34
N LYS A 436 -6.36 25.79 -12.31
CA LYS A 436 -6.14 27.05 -11.62
C LYS A 436 -5.75 26.81 -10.18
N VAL A 437 -4.81 27.63 -9.70
CA VAL A 437 -4.46 27.71 -8.27
C VAL A 437 -4.70 29.11 -7.79
N ARG A 438 -5.50 29.28 -6.73
CA ARG A 438 -5.62 30.51 -5.96
C ARG A 438 -4.86 30.35 -4.66
N MET A 439 -3.89 31.24 -4.44
CA MET A 439 -3.04 31.22 -3.25
C MET A 439 -2.60 32.65 -2.90
N ASN A 440 -2.70 33.03 -1.63
CA ASN A 440 -2.32 34.35 -1.13
C ASN A 440 -2.96 35.51 -1.92
N GLY A 441 -4.26 35.35 -2.29
CA GLY A 441 -5.01 36.37 -3.04
C GLY A 441 -4.66 36.49 -4.52
N LYS A 442 -3.75 35.66 -5.03
CA LYS A 442 -3.37 35.60 -6.46
C LYS A 442 -3.94 34.34 -7.11
N GLU A 443 -4.23 34.46 -8.42
CA GLU A 443 -4.65 33.33 -9.25
C GLU A 443 -3.52 33.00 -10.24
N TYR A 444 -3.21 31.71 -10.36
CA TYR A 444 -2.24 31.17 -11.29
C TYR A 444 -2.93 30.16 -12.21
N ASN A 445 -2.69 30.27 -13.51
CA ASN A 445 -3.11 29.28 -14.49
C ASN A 445 -1.98 28.28 -14.70
N LEU A 446 -2.18 27.04 -14.30
CA LEU A 446 -1.21 25.97 -14.46
C LEU A 446 -1.36 25.33 -15.85
N LEU A 447 -0.26 25.22 -16.55
CA LEU A 447 -0.18 24.49 -17.81
C LEU A 447 0.14 23.02 -17.55
N PRO A 448 -0.34 22.07 -18.37
CA PRO A 448 0.00 20.66 -18.24
C PRO A 448 1.52 20.43 -18.31
N GLY A 449 1.97 19.47 -17.53
CA GLY A 449 3.36 19.02 -17.51
C GLY A 449 3.62 18.16 -16.27
N HIS A 450 4.43 17.13 -16.44
CA HIS A 450 4.60 16.09 -15.44
C HIS A 450 5.78 16.32 -14.50
N ASP A 451 6.79 17.10 -14.95
CA ASP A 451 7.91 17.51 -14.10
C ASP A 451 7.57 18.76 -13.28
N LEU A 452 8.15 18.85 -12.08
CA LEU A 452 7.96 19.99 -11.20
C LEU A 452 8.56 21.27 -11.79
N ARG A 453 7.71 22.24 -12.09
CA ARG A 453 8.08 23.56 -12.61
C ARG A 453 7.80 24.64 -11.59
N LYS A 454 8.53 25.74 -11.66
CA LYS A 454 8.29 26.92 -10.81
C LYS A 454 6.89 27.50 -11.09
N LEU A 455 6.16 27.82 -10.01
CA LEU A 455 4.88 28.51 -10.06
C LEU A 455 5.04 29.98 -10.44
#